data_07e0edac4d86b7d5bc295a3ecdf459f3
#
_entry.id   07e0edac4d86b7d5bc295a3ecdf459f3
#
_cell.length_a   1.000
_cell.length_b   1.000
_cell.length_c   1.000
_cell.angle_alpha   90.00
_cell.angle_beta   90.00
_cell.angle_gamma   90.00
#
_symmetry.space_group_name_H-M   'P 1'
#
loop_
_entity.id
_entity.type
_entity.pdbx_description
1 polymer ?
#
loop_
_entity_poly.entity_id
_entity_poly.type
_entity_poly.pdbx_seq_one_letter_code
_entity_poly.pdbx_strand_id
1 'polypeptide(L)'
;MPNHKSLLLIALIISLSSTAINAAPIVRLELLIDGNQGLRYAPKWVEFVEKVGNYNVRVRSKKPGEKPEVRQTGSKTSPIYTVIGFITEREVVLHAAKFRLGDVDGLKKYLERLKGDGVKSLTEEIGLFDLTREQIVDVHKKLSQPIVFSTRGRPVGQILFDLADLVKMEFAIDSSVSFVAKSGEKFQHEMKGLSAGTVFAAVLRTHGVALVPEKPPGKPTLLRLASLSETHDFWPVGWPSKARPADLAPDLFKNLTVEIKDTELHKVINAISPRLKTPVLVDERAMLATGVDLNKKVTVPPGRSYYKRILDTALAMGGLRCAILEDDSGRGFLWITTAKPYP
;
A
#
# COMPACT_ATOMS: atom_id res chain seq x y z
N MET A 1 49.04 -20.50 37.48
CA MET A 1 49.28 -19.31 38.30
C MET A 1 49.53 -18.15 37.38
N PRO A 2 49.00 -16.97 37.54
CA PRO A 2 47.68 -16.57 37.99
C PRO A 2 46.77 -16.03 36.87
N ASN A 3 45.47 -16.02 37.17
CA ASN A 3 44.38 -15.44 36.43
C ASN A 3 44.51 -13.92 36.21
N HIS A 4 44.29 -13.47 34.97
CA HIS A 4 43.90 -12.10 34.71
C HIS A 4 42.47 -12.04 34.15
N LYS A 5 41.56 -11.72 35.07
CA LYS A 5 40.19 -11.31 34.73
C LYS A 5 40.27 -9.89 34.17
N SER A 6 40.10 -9.73 32.84
CA SER A 6 39.91 -8.43 32.22
C SER A 6 38.45 -8.03 32.38
N LEU A 7 38.20 -7.10 33.29
CA LEU A 7 36.93 -6.37 33.37
C LEU A 7 36.80 -5.46 32.13
N LEU A 8 35.89 -5.82 31.22
CA LEU A 8 35.43 -4.95 30.14
C LEU A 8 34.40 -3.99 30.74
N LEU A 9 34.83 -2.75 30.98
CA LEU A 9 33.98 -1.64 31.36
C LEU A 9 33.20 -1.18 30.12
N ILE A 10 31.94 -1.59 29.97
CA ILE A 10 31.05 -1.09 28.96
C ILE A 10 30.57 0.29 29.39
N ALA A 11 31.19 1.34 28.85
CA ALA A 11 30.72 2.71 28.99
C ALA A 11 29.42 2.86 28.18
N LEU A 12 28.29 2.85 28.86
CA LEU A 12 26.99 3.18 28.30
C LEU A 12 26.96 4.70 28.00
N ILE A 13 27.27 5.06 26.76
CA ILE A 13 27.08 6.44 26.30
C ILE A 13 25.57 6.62 26.08
N ILE A 14 24.91 7.13 27.10
CA ILE A 14 23.55 7.66 26.97
C ILE A 14 23.67 8.97 26.19
N SER A 15 23.51 8.92 24.86
CA SER A 15 23.30 10.09 24.06
C SER A 15 21.91 10.65 24.45
N LEU A 16 21.89 11.70 25.27
CA LEU A 16 20.73 12.56 25.44
C LEU A 16 20.46 13.24 24.10
N SER A 17 19.71 12.57 23.23
CA SER A 17 19.04 13.25 22.13
C SER A 17 18.05 14.21 22.77
N SER A 18 18.37 15.50 22.78
CA SER A 18 17.41 16.55 23.13
C SER A 18 16.30 16.51 22.09
N THR A 19 15.27 15.71 22.35
CA THR A 19 14.01 15.78 21.59
C THR A 19 13.47 17.17 21.86
N ALA A 20 13.61 18.07 20.88
CA ALA A 20 12.87 19.32 20.90
C ALA A 20 11.40 18.95 21.10
N ILE A 21 10.82 19.36 22.23
CA ILE A 21 9.40 19.18 22.52
C ILE A 21 8.68 20.09 21.53
N ASN A 22 8.31 19.53 20.36
CA ASN A 22 7.44 20.20 19.41
C ASN A 22 6.06 20.24 20.03
N ALA A 23 5.61 21.41 20.46
CA ALA A 23 4.24 21.58 20.87
C ALA A 23 3.30 21.28 19.68
N ALA A 24 2.25 20.52 19.93
CA ALA A 24 1.30 20.16 18.87
C ALA A 24 0.75 21.42 18.18
N PRO A 25 0.71 21.46 16.83
CA PRO A 25 0.16 22.58 16.09
C PRO A 25 -1.27 22.89 16.53
N ILE A 26 -1.59 24.18 16.67
CA ILE A 26 -2.92 24.65 17.05
C ILE A 26 -3.66 25.04 15.77
N VAL A 27 -4.89 24.52 15.61
CA VAL A 27 -5.77 24.92 14.52
C VAL A 27 -6.98 25.68 15.07
N ARG A 28 -7.25 26.85 14.49
CA ARG A 28 -8.40 27.71 14.78
C ARG A 28 -9.22 27.88 13.52
N LEU A 29 -10.52 27.91 13.62
CA LEU A 29 -11.41 28.16 12.48
C LEU A 29 -12.08 29.53 12.63
N GLU A 30 -12.00 30.37 11.61
CA GLU A 30 -12.81 31.58 11.46
C GLU A 30 -13.82 31.37 10.35
N LEU A 31 -15.08 31.18 10.72
CA LEU A 31 -16.19 30.96 9.79
C LEU A 31 -16.83 32.31 9.47
N LEU A 32 -16.76 32.70 8.21
CA LEU A 32 -17.28 33.97 7.72
C LEU A 32 -18.70 33.80 7.21
N ILE A 33 -19.58 34.71 7.65
CA ILE A 33 -20.96 34.78 7.19
C ILE A 33 -21.17 36.02 6.32
N ASP A 34 -22.05 35.90 5.35
CA ASP A 34 -22.48 37.04 4.51
C ASP A 34 -23.86 37.52 4.97
N GLY A 35 -23.89 38.76 5.44
CA GLY A 35 -25.12 39.44 5.88
C GLY A 35 -25.86 38.76 7.06
N ASN A 36 -27.05 39.22 7.34
CA ASN A 36 -27.87 38.72 8.47
C ASN A 36 -28.41 37.30 8.25
N GLN A 37 -28.52 36.82 7.02
CA GLN A 37 -28.97 35.44 6.76
C GLN A 37 -27.97 34.41 7.29
N GLY A 38 -26.68 34.74 7.30
CA GLY A 38 -25.62 33.90 7.82
C GLY A 38 -25.78 33.53 9.30
N LEU A 39 -26.39 34.40 10.08
CA LEU A 39 -26.63 34.17 11.51
C LEU A 39 -27.56 32.97 11.78
N ARG A 40 -28.45 32.63 10.83
CA ARG A 40 -29.40 31.52 10.99
C ARG A 40 -28.75 30.15 10.96
N TYR A 41 -27.69 29.97 10.16
CA TYR A 41 -27.03 28.68 9.99
C TYR A 41 -25.68 28.57 10.71
N ALA A 42 -25.16 29.68 11.20
CA ALA A 42 -23.90 29.69 11.96
C ALA A 42 -23.85 28.70 13.14
N PRO A 43 -24.90 28.58 13.98
CA PRO A 43 -24.89 27.62 15.10
C PRO A 43 -24.75 26.16 14.62
N LYS A 44 -25.39 25.78 13.50
CA LYS A 44 -25.29 24.45 12.92
C LYS A 44 -23.85 24.12 12.49
N TRP A 45 -23.13 25.10 11.98
CA TRP A 45 -21.73 24.93 11.58
C TRP A 45 -20.80 24.83 12.79
N VAL A 46 -21.06 25.56 13.85
CA VAL A 46 -20.29 25.43 15.12
C VAL A 46 -20.47 24.01 15.67
N GLU A 47 -21.72 23.55 15.83
CA GLU A 47 -22.02 22.18 16.27
C GLU A 47 -21.40 21.10 15.36
N PHE A 48 -21.41 21.34 14.04
CA PHE A 48 -20.78 20.45 13.08
C PHE A 48 -19.26 20.33 13.31
N VAL A 49 -18.56 21.47 13.49
CA VAL A 49 -17.12 21.46 13.76
C VAL A 49 -16.80 20.82 15.10
N GLU A 50 -17.64 20.99 16.12
CA GLU A 50 -17.48 20.31 17.42
C GLU A 50 -17.55 18.78 17.29
N LYS A 51 -18.36 18.25 16.36
CA LYS A 51 -18.40 16.80 16.03
C LYS A 51 -17.12 16.32 15.34
N VAL A 52 -16.43 17.20 14.61
CA VAL A 52 -15.15 16.89 13.95
C VAL A 52 -14.01 16.78 14.96
N GLY A 53 -14.03 17.63 16.00
CA GLY A 53 -13.02 17.64 17.06
C GLY A 53 -13.05 18.92 17.89
N ASN A 54 -12.22 18.96 18.90
CA ASN A 54 -12.11 20.13 19.78
C ASN A 54 -11.28 21.25 19.12
N TYR A 55 -11.92 22.01 18.25
CA TYR A 55 -11.32 23.17 17.57
C TYR A 55 -11.90 24.47 18.10
N ASN A 56 -11.05 25.51 18.20
CA ASN A 56 -11.53 26.84 18.51
C ASN A 56 -12.21 27.45 17.28
N VAL A 57 -13.52 27.68 17.36
CA VAL A 57 -14.33 28.21 16.26
C VAL A 57 -14.81 29.60 16.59
N ARG A 58 -14.57 30.53 15.68
CA ARG A 58 -15.11 31.89 15.73
C ARG A 58 -15.96 32.17 14.50
N VAL A 59 -17.16 32.66 14.70
CA VAL A 59 -18.01 33.12 13.61
C VAL A 59 -18.01 34.66 13.57
N ARG A 60 -17.85 35.23 12.40
CA ARG A 60 -17.91 36.69 12.18
C ARG A 60 -18.39 37.05 10.78
N SER A 61 -18.80 38.28 10.61
CA SER A 61 -19.16 38.83 9.30
C SER A 61 -17.95 38.91 8.39
N LYS A 62 -18.16 38.62 7.12
CA LYS A 62 -17.18 38.75 6.04
C LYS A 62 -16.89 40.22 5.79
N LYS A 63 -15.62 40.58 5.63
CA LYS A 63 -15.18 41.89 5.16
C LYS A 63 -15.06 41.91 3.64
N PRO A 64 -15.21 43.09 2.98
CA PRO A 64 -14.97 43.21 1.56
C PRO A 64 -13.57 42.70 1.17
N GLY A 65 -13.48 41.88 0.11
CA GLY A 65 -12.23 41.34 -0.41
C GLY A 65 -11.66 40.13 0.32
N GLU A 66 -12.26 39.68 1.44
CA GLU A 66 -11.80 38.47 2.13
C GLU A 66 -12.04 37.22 1.28
N LYS A 67 -11.05 36.32 1.28
CA LYS A 67 -11.09 35.01 0.59
C LYS A 67 -10.82 33.89 1.60
N PRO A 68 -11.25 32.67 1.30
CA PRO A 68 -10.83 31.49 2.07
C PRO A 68 -9.32 31.35 2.02
N GLU A 69 -8.70 31.31 3.19
CA GLU A 69 -7.23 31.20 3.31
C GLU A 69 -6.85 30.51 4.61
N VAL A 70 -5.60 30.06 4.68
CA VAL A 70 -4.99 29.61 5.94
C VAL A 70 -3.85 30.54 6.29
N ARG A 71 -3.95 31.17 7.44
CA ARG A 71 -2.88 32.01 8.00
C ARG A 71 -2.06 31.19 8.98
N GLN A 72 -0.76 31.17 8.79
CA GLN A 72 0.17 30.57 9.73
C GLN A 72 0.85 31.64 10.56
N THR A 73 0.81 31.46 11.89
CA THR A 73 1.51 32.29 12.88
C THR A 73 2.24 31.37 13.87
N GLY A 74 2.94 31.94 14.83
CA GLY A 74 3.74 31.17 15.78
C GLY A 74 5.13 30.79 15.24
N SER A 75 5.83 29.90 15.94
CA SER A 75 7.15 29.42 15.54
C SER A 75 7.05 28.22 14.59
N LYS A 76 8.17 27.85 13.93
CA LYS A 76 8.23 26.62 13.13
C LYS A 76 7.96 25.36 13.95
N THR A 77 8.32 25.37 15.23
CA THR A 77 8.14 24.24 16.17
C THR A 77 6.79 24.23 16.87
N SER A 78 6.04 25.34 16.81
CA SER A 78 4.70 25.47 17.39
C SER A 78 3.85 26.38 16.50
N PRO A 79 3.46 25.94 15.31
CA PRO A 79 2.65 26.75 14.41
C PRO A 79 1.20 26.84 14.88
N ILE A 80 0.60 28.00 14.64
CA ILE A 80 -0.82 28.25 14.83
C ILE A 80 -1.42 28.51 13.46
N TYR A 81 -2.33 27.64 13.03
CA TYR A 81 -3.06 27.79 11.79
C TYR A 81 -4.44 28.39 12.05
N THR A 82 -4.73 29.52 11.43
CA THR A 82 -6.08 30.11 11.41
C THR A 82 -6.68 29.83 10.03
N VAL A 83 -7.63 28.92 9.99
CA VAL A 83 -8.37 28.55 8.77
C VAL A 83 -9.55 29.48 8.63
N ILE A 84 -9.55 30.32 7.60
CA ILE A 84 -10.62 31.25 7.28
C ILE A 84 -11.47 30.65 6.17
N GLY A 85 -12.76 30.46 6.43
CA GLY A 85 -13.67 29.88 5.46
C GLY A 85 -15.02 30.58 5.40
N PHE A 86 -15.70 30.46 4.27
CA PHE A 86 -17.05 30.99 4.09
C PHE A 86 -18.06 29.89 4.33
N ILE A 87 -19.07 30.17 5.14
CA ILE A 87 -20.17 29.25 5.36
C ILE A 87 -21.43 29.76 4.65
N THR A 88 -22.13 28.81 4.03
CA THR A 88 -23.47 28.95 3.50
C THR A 88 -24.41 28.04 4.27
N GLU A 89 -25.65 27.95 3.89
CA GLU A 89 -26.58 27.01 4.51
C GLU A 89 -26.18 25.55 4.32
N ARG A 90 -25.49 25.22 3.23
CA ARG A 90 -25.24 23.84 2.77
C ARG A 90 -23.77 23.44 2.80
N GLU A 91 -22.86 24.38 2.66
CA GLU A 91 -21.43 24.10 2.52
C GLU A 91 -20.55 25.11 3.23
N VAL A 92 -19.37 24.68 3.65
CA VAL A 92 -18.25 25.52 4.02
C VAL A 92 -17.19 25.48 2.93
N VAL A 93 -16.74 26.64 2.49
CA VAL A 93 -15.67 26.82 1.53
C VAL A 93 -14.41 27.23 2.28
N LEU A 94 -13.44 26.35 2.33
CA LEU A 94 -12.12 26.55 2.91
C LEU A 94 -11.07 26.76 1.82
N HIS A 95 -9.83 27.01 2.20
CA HIS A 95 -8.71 27.04 1.29
C HIS A 95 -8.53 25.66 0.63
N ALA A 96 -8.57 25.61 -0.69
CA ALA A 96 -8.44 24.41 -1.53
C ALA A 96 -9.47 23.28 -1.31
N ALA A 97 -10.54 23.51 -0.52
CA ALA A 97 -11.54 22.46 -0.27
C ALA A 97 -12.93 23.04 0.02
N LYS A 98 -13.96 22.19 -0.19
CA LYS A 98 -15.35 22.47 0.19
C LYS A 98 -15.93 21.25 0.88
N PHE A 99 -16.72 21.48 1.93
CA PHE A 99 -17.37 20.42 2.68
C PHE A 99 -18.85 20.72 2.86
N ARG A 100 -19.67 19.69 2.75
CA ARG A 100 -21.10 19.81 3.06
C ARG A 100 -21.33 19.65 4.57
N LEU A 101 -22.41 20.22 5.04
CA LEU A 101 -22.86 19.99 6.42
C LEU A 101 -23.12 18.47 6.59
N GLY A 102 -22.39 17.82 7.50
CA GLY A 102 -22.44 16.36 7.72
C GLY A 102 -21.21 15.59 7.23
N ASP A 103 -20.36 16.17 6.38
CA ASP A 103 -19.09 15.56 5.95
C ASP A 103 -18.00 15.68 7.04
N VAL A 104 -18.23 14.98 8.15
CA VAL A 104 -17.35 14.99 9.32
C VAL A 104 -15.96 14.46 8.98
N ASP A 105 -15.91 13.35 8.25
CA ASP A 105 -14.65 12.68 7.92
C ASP A 105 -13.80 13.48 6.94
N GLY A 106 -14.42 14.09 5.93
CA GLY A 106 -13.73 14.96 4.99
C GLY A 106 -13.09 16.18 5.66
N LEU A 107 -13.88 16.90 6.51
CA LEU A 107 -13.35 18.05 7.24
C LEU A 107 -12.28 17.62 8.26
N LYS A 108 -12.45 16.49 8.94
CA LYS A 108 -11.47 15.95 9.87
C LYS A 108 -10.14 15.66 9.17
N LYS A 109 -10.16 14.92 8.06
CA LYS A 109 -8.95 14.65 7.25
C LYS A 109 -8.25 15.94 6.82
N TYR A 110 -9.00 16.94 6.38
CA TYR A 110 -8.45 18.25 5.98
C TYR A 110 -7.71 18.93 7.15
N LEU A 111 -8.34 19.01 8.31
CA LEU A 111 -7.74 19.66 9.48
C LEU A 111 -6.54 18.89 10.05
N GLU A 112 -6.59 17.56 10.02
CA GLU A 112 -5.47 16.70 10.42
C GLU A 112 -4.27 16.84 9.46
N ARG A 113 -4.50 16.87 8.14
CA ARG A 113 -3.45 17.17 7.16
C ARG A 113 -2.81 18.54 7.40
N LEU A 114 -3.62 19.56 7.59
CA LEU A 114 -3.11 20.90 7.92
C LEU A 114 -2.26 20.87 9.18
N LYS A 115 -2.74 20.21 10.23
CA LYS A 115 -2.05 20.08 11.50
C LYS A 115 -0.74 19.31 11.40
N GLY A 116 -0.72 18.22 10.64
CA GLY A 116 0.44 17.35 10.51
C GLY A 116 1.46 17.81 9.46
N ASP A 117 0.99 18.24 8.29
CA ASP A 117 1.82 18.45 7.11
C ASP A 117 1.85 19.92 6.63
N GLY A 118 1.09 20.81 7.30
CA GLY A 118 1.07 22.25 7.03
C GLY A 118 0.24 22.66 5.82
N VAL A 119 0.24 23.97 5.52
CA VAL A 119 -0.63 24.60 4.50
C VAL A 119 -0.37 24.04 3.09
N LYS A 120 0.90 23.76 2.77
CA LYS A 120 1.29 23.27 1.44
C LYS A 120 0.60 21.95 1.10
N SER A 121 0.42 21.07 2.07
CA SER A 121 -0.23 19.77 1.88
C SER A 121 -1.66 19.85 1.38
N LEU A 122 -2.36 20.95 1.64
CA LEU A 122 -3.78 21.13 1.25
C LEU A 122 -3.97 21.33 -0.26
N THR A 123 -2.93 21.77 -0.97
CA THR A 123 -2.96 22.04 -2.42
C THR A 123 -2.26 20.96 -3.24
N GLU A 124 -1.61 19.99 -2.60
CA GLU A 124 -0.95 18.88 -3.28
C GLU A 124 -1.98 17.91 -3.85
N GLU A 125 -1.77 17.50 -5.11
CA GLU A 125 -2.59 16.46 -5.75
C GLU A 125 -2.35 15.11 -5.06
N ILE A 126 -3.45 14.46 -4.71
CA ILE A 126 -3.46 13.16 -4.08
C ILE A 126 -3.77 12.11 -5.15
N GLY A 127 -2.93 11.09 -5.24
CA GLY A 127 -3.06 9.96 -6.15
C GLY A 127 -3.44 8.66 -5.44
N LEU A 128 -2.83 7.56 -5.89
CA LEU A 128 -3.03 6.23 -5.30
C LEU A 128 -2.68 6.21 -3.81
N PHE A 129 -3.38 5.44 -3.02
CA PHE A 129 -3.17 5.25 -1.58
C PHE A 129 -3.32 6.55 -0.75
N ASP A 130 -4.06 7.52 -1.23
CA ASP A 130 -4.14 8.86 -0.63
C ASP A 130 -2.75 9.54 -0.47
N LEU A 131 -1.76 9.18 -1.32
CA LEU A 131 -0.40 9.71 -1.32
C LEU A 131 -0.19 10.76 -2.41
N THR A 132 0.73 11.70 -2.17
CA THR A 132 1.21 12.59 -3.22
C THR A 132 2.11 11.83 -4.20
N ARG A 133 2.33 12.41 -5.38
CA ARG A 133 3.25 11.82 -6.37
C ARG A 133 4.65 11.56 -5.83
N GLU A 134 5.19 12.50 -5.05
CA GLU A 134 6.53 12.36 -4.45
C GLU A 134 6.57 11.20 -3.45
N GLN A 135 5.53 11.06 -2.62
CA GLN A 135 5.41 9.98 -1.65
C GLN A 135 5.30 8.60 -2.32
N ILE A 136 4.50 8.49 -3.39
CA ILE A 136 4.39 7.25 -4.18
C ILE A 136 5.74 6.88 -4.79
N VAL A 137 6.47 7.84 -5.35
CA VAL A 137 7.80 7.60 -5.93
C VAL A 137 8.79 7.12 -4.87
N ASP A 138 8.79 7.70 -3.66
CA ASP A 138 9.66 7.26 -2.55
C ASP A 138 9.32 5.82 -2.10
N VAL A 139 8.04 5.52 -1.90
CA VAL A 139 7.57 4.17 -1.56
C VAL A 139 7.98 3.17 -2.64
N HIS A 140 7.69 3.48 -3.91
CA HIS A 140 8.04 2.63 -5.04
C HIS A 140 9.55 2.38 -5.11
N LYS A 141 10.38 3.41 -4.92
CA LYS A 141 11.83 3.27 -4.89
C LYS A 141 12.31 2.31 -3.81
N LYS A 142 11.72 2.34 -2.61
CA LYS A 142 12.06 1.43 -1.51
C LYS A 142 11.58 0.01 -1.79
N LEU A 143 10.39 -0.14 -2.32
CA LEU A 143 9.78 -1.43 -2.65
C LEU A 143 10.37 -2.08 -3.92
N SER A 144 10.99 -1.32 -4.81
CA SER A 144 11.63 -1.86 -6.02
C SER A 144 12.99 -2.53 -5.79
N GLN A 145 13.51 -2.55 -4.56
CA GLN A 145 14.75 -3.24 -4.24
C GLN A 145 14.61 -4.75 -4.45
N PRO A 146 15.49 -5.43 -5.22
CA PRO A 146 15.41 -6.86 -5.43
C PRO A 146 15.83 -7.63 -4.18
N ILE A 147 15.11 -8.69 -3.84
CA ILE A 147 15.51 -9.57 -2.74
C ILE A 147 16.66 -10.49 -3.19
N VAL A 148 17.61 -10.70 -2.29
CA VAL A 148 18.81 -11.52 -2.57
C VAL A 148 18.74 -12.91 -1.93
N PHE A 149 17.76 -13.14 -1.05
CA PHE A 149 17.55 -14.41 -0.35
C PHE A 149 16.48 -15.27 -1.05
N SER A 150 16.54 -16.59 -0.82
CA SER A 150 15.51 -17.54 -1.28
C SER A 150 14.28 -17.45 -0.37
N THR A 151 13.10 -17.57 -0.95
CA THR A 151 11.82 -17.55 -0.22
C THR A 151 11.23 -18.95 -0.06
N ARG A 152 11.54 -19.88 -0.98
CA ARG A 152 10.98 -21.23 -0.96
C ARG A 152 11.36 -22.00 0.28
N GLY A 153 10.37 -22.58 0.96
CA GLY A 153 10.54 -23.41 2.16
C GLY A 153 10.84 -22.63 3.43
N ARG A 154 10.90 -21.29 3.37
CA ARG A 154 11.12 -20.44 4.55
C ARG A 154 9.81 -20.10 5.24
N PRO A 155 9.82 -19.93 6.57
CA PRO A 155 8.65 -19.43 7.31
C PRO A 155 8.24 -18.04 6.82
N VAL A 156 6.94 -17.82 6.63
CA VAL A 156 6.38 -16.54 6.17
C VAL A 156 6.81 -15.39 7.09
N GLY A 157 6.70 -15.55 8.40
CA GLY A 157 7.12 -14.51 9.35
C GLY A 157 8.59 -14.11 9.18
N GLN A 158 9.50 -15.07 8.89
CA GLN A 158 10.91 -14.77 8.63
C GLN A 158 11.12 -14.02 7.32
N ILE A 159 10.37 -14.36 6.27
CA ILE A 159 10.41 -13.63 4.99
C ILE A 159 9.98 -12.19 5.21
N LEU A 160 8.86 -11.96 5.92
CA LEU A 160 8.35 -10.62 6.22
C LEU A 160 9.34 -9.80 7.05
N PHE A 161 10.02 -10.42 8.00
CA PHE A 161 11.06 -9.76 8.78
C PHE A 161 12.24 -9.30 7.91
N ASP A 162 12.77 -10.18 7.05
CA ASP A 162 13.89 -9.85 6.16
C ASP A 162 13.51 -8.77 5.13
N LEU A 163 12.26 -8.79 4.65
CA LEU A 163 11.73 -7.75 3.77
C LEU A 163 11.62 -6.40 4.50
N ALA A 164 11.15 -6.40 5.74
CA ALA A 164 11.05 -5.18 6.54
C ALA A 164 12.43 -4.54 6.78
N ASP A 165 13.44 -5.37 7.09
CA ASP A 165 14.83 -4.90 7.22
C ASP A 165 15.40 -4.36 5.91
N LEU A 166 15.04 -4.97 4.77
CA LEU A 166 15.48 -4.51 3.45
C LEU A 166 14.91 -3.15 3.09
N VAL A 167 13.59 -2.95 3.23
CA VAL A 167 12.92 -1.71 2.77
C VAL A 167 13.08 -0.54 3.72
N LYS A 168 13.40 -0.80 5.00
CA LYS A 168 13.65 0.23 6.05
C LYS A 168 12.53 1.27 6.13
N MET A 169 11.30 0.81 6.12
CA MET A 169 10.11 1.62 6.35
C MET A 169 9.47 1.23 7.69
N GLU A 170 8.73 2.16 8.28
CA GLU A 170 7.89 1.84 9.43
C GLU A 170 6.73 0.95 9.01
N PHE A 171 6.31 0.04 9.89
CA PHE A 171 5.18 -0.84 9.70
C PHE A 171 4.12 -0.59 10.75
N ALA A 172 2.86 -0.57 10.31
CA ALA A 172 1.69 -0.70 11.16
C ALA A 172 1.00 -2.03 10.84
N ILE A 173 0.61 -2.79 11.84
CA ILE A 173 -0.03 -4.10 11.66
C ILE A 173 -1.37 -4.07 12.38
N ASP A 174 -2.45 -4.21 11.62
CA ASP A 174 -3.79 -4.29 12.18
C ASP A 174 -3.92 -5.54 13.06
N SER A 175 -4.61 -5.43 14.17
CA SER A 175 -4.74 -6.54 15.15
C SER A 175 -5.32 -7.81 14.53
N SER A 176 -6.26 -7.67 13.59
CA SER A 176 -6.91 -8.78 12.86
C SER A 176 -5.95 -9.62 12.02
N VAL A 177 -4.81 -9.06 11.60
CA VAL A 177 -3.81 -9.72 10.73
C VAL A 177 -2.46 -9.91 11.40
N SER A 178 -2.33 -9.61 12.68
CA SER A 178 -1.05 -9.68 13.43
C SER A 178 -0.43 -11.09 13.47
N PHE A 179 -1.23 -12.13 13.27
CA PHE A 179 -0.79 -13.53 13.22
C PHE A 179 0.22 -13.79 12.09
N VAL A 180 0.14 -13.05 10.98
CA VAL A 180 1.00 -13.29 9.81
C VAL A 180 2.48 -13.03 10.11
N ALA A 181 2.78 -12.06 10.96
CA ALA A 181 4.15 -11.73 11.36
C ALA A 181 4.84 -12.87 12.16
N LYS A 182 4.05 -13.75 12.76
CA LYS A 182 4.52 -14.91 13.55
C LYS A 182 4.28 -16.23 12.82
N SER A 183 3.83 -16.21 11.57
CA SER A 183 3.49 -17.42 10.84
C SER A 183 4.73 -18.27 10.57
N GLY A 184 4.70 -19.51 11.05
CA GLY A 184 5.69 -20.56 10.77
C GLY A 184 5.41 -21.34 9.48
N GLU A 185 4.31 -21.03 8.79
CA GLU A 185 3.95 -21.65 7.52
C GLU A 185 5.03 -21.43 6.47
N LYS A 186 5.38 -22.50 5.74
CA LYS A 186 6.44 -22.46 4.72
C LYS A 186 5.91 -21.97 3.39
N PHE A 187 6.48 -20.88 2.89
CA PHE A 187 6.16 -20.34 1.59
C PHE A 187 6.69 -21.25 0.47
N GLN A 188 5.87 -21.50 -0.55
CA GLN A 188 6.16 -22.56 -1.55
C GLN A 188 6.87 -22.04 -2.80
N HIS A 189 6.85 -20.73 -3.07
CA HIS A 189 7.40 -20.17 -4.31
C HIS A 189 8.80 -19.59 -4.11
N GLU A 190 9.64 -19.71 -5.14
CA GLU A 190 10.93 -19.02 -5.20
C GLU A 190 10.75 -17.66 -5.86
N MET A 191 11.08 -16.60 -5.12
CA MET A 191 10.93 -15.21 -5.57
C MET A 191 12.25 -14.42 -5.54
N LYS A 192 13.38 -15.09 -5.33
CA LYS A 192 14.70 -14.45 -5.32
C LYS A 192 14.94 -13.63 -6.60
N GLY A 193 15.35 -12.39 -6.41
CA GLY A 193 15.60 -11.43 -7.49
C GLY A 193 14.38 -10.67 -7.96
N LEU A 194 13.16 -10.94 -7.45
CA LEU A 194 12.02 -10.05 -7.61
C LEU A 194 12.11 -8.91 -6.59
N SER A 195 11.38 -7.83 -6.87
CA SER A 195 11.30 -6.66 -5.99
C SER A 195 10.64 -6.96 -4.65
N ALA A 196 11.06 -6.27 -3.60
CA ALA A 196 10.52 -6.43 -2.25
C ALA A 196 9.00 -6.18 -2.20
N GLY A 197 8.48 -5.18 -2.92
CA GLY A 197 7.05 -4.87 -2.95
C GLY A 197 6.22 -6.02 -3.52
N THR A 198 6.63 -6.56 -4.67
CA THR A 198 5.98 -7.73 -5.27
C THR A 198 6.05 -8.95 -4.35
N VAL A 199 7.20 -9.18 -3.69
CA VAL A 199 7.37 -10.30 -2.74
C VAL A 199 6.48 -10.11 -1.51
N PHE A 200 6.44 -8.92 -0.91
CA PHE A 200 5.51 -8.61 0.18
C PHE A 200 4.07 -8.90 -0.21
N ALA A 201 3.62 -8.32 -1.34
CA ALA A 201 2.25 -8.47 -1.79
C ALA A 201 1.88 -9.94 -2.03
N ALA A 202 2.77 -10.73 -2.67
CA ALA A 202 2.52 -12.14 -2.93
C ALA A 202 2.47 -12.97 -1.63
N VAL A 203 3.43 -12.79 -0.72
CA VAL A 203 3.49 -13.52 0.55
C VAL A 203 2.30 -13.18 1.45
N LEU A 204 1.94 -11.91 1.56
CA LEU A 204 0.80 -11.47 2.37
C LEU A 204 -0.53 -11.96 1.80
N ARG A 205 -0.67 -11.97 0.47
CA ARG A 205 -1.89 -12.40 -0.21
C ARG A 205 -2.26 -13.85 0.11
N THR A 206 -1.30 -14.76 0.28
CA THR A 206 -1.59 -16.16 0.67
C THR A 206 -2.34 -16.26 2.00
N HIS A 207 -2.15 -15.26 2.87
CA HIS A 207 -2.79 -15.18 4.20
C HIS A 207 -3.99 -14.22 4.24
N GLY A 208 -4.42 -13.65 3.10
CA GLY A 208 -5.51 -12.67 3.03
C GLY A 208 -5.17 -11.33 3.63
N VAL A 209 -3.91 -10.98 3.58
CA VAL A 209 -3.40 -9.70 4.06
C VAL A 209 -2.98 -8.83 2.89
N ALA A 210 -3.28 -7.56 2.97
CA ALA A 210 -2.91 -6.52 2.02
C ALA A 210 -1.75 -5.68 2.55
N LEU A 211 -0.86 -5.23 1.66
CA LEU A 211 0.16 -4.22 1.93
C LEU A 211 -0.37 -2.86 1.49
N VAL A 212 -0.52 -1.92 2.40
CA VAL A 212 -1.09 -0.60 2.14
C VAL A 212 -0.08 0.48 2.50
N PRO A 213 0.48 1.19 1.52
CA PRO A 213 1.21 2.42 1.81
C PRO A 213 0.29 3.47 2.43
N GLU A 214 0.71 4.07 3.52
CA GLU A 214 -0.09 5.06 4.25
C GLU A 214 0.78 6.22 4.72
N LYS A 215 0.25 7.44 4.70
CA LYS A 215 0.90 8.64 5.22
C LYS A 215 0.03 9.25 6.31
N PRO A 216 0.21 8.82 7.57
CA PRO A 216 -0.49 9.48 8.68
C PRO A 216 -0.04 10.93 8.81
N PRO A 217 -0.95 11.86 9.14
CA PRO A 217 -0.62 13.27 9.30
C PRO A 217 0.53 13.49 10.28
N GLY A 218 1.54 14.28 9.88
CA GLY A 218 2.72 14.58 10.71
C GLY A 218 3.70 13.43 10.93
N LYS A 219 3.48 12.26 10.30
CA LYS A 219 4.39 11.10 10.39
C LYS A 219 5.03 10.79 9.04
N PRO A 220 6.12 10.04 8.98
CA PRO A 220 6.63 9.53 7.73
C PRO A 220 5.65 8.56 7.08
N THR A 221 5.82 8.31 5.77
CA THR A 221 5.09 7.27 5.06
C THR A 221 5.48 5.90 5.61
N LEU A 222 4.49 5.07 5.90
CA LEU A 222 4.64 3.73 6.44
C LEU A 222 3.93 2.69 5.57
N LEU A 223 4.15 1.41 5.86
CA LEU A 223 3.45 0.28 5.25
C LEU A 223 2.50 -0.34 6.28
N ARG A 224 1.21 -0.32 6.02
CA ARG A 224 0.20 -0.95 6.88
C ARG A 224 -0.16 -2.34 6.33
N LEU A 225 -0.18 -3.32 7.22
CA LEU A 225 -0.71 -4.66 6.95
C LEU A 225 -2.17 -4.70 7.42
N ALA A 226 -3.08 -4.88 6.48
CA ALA A 226 -4.53 -4.83 6.71
C ALA A 226 -5.21 -6.08 6.13
N SER A 227 -6.46 -6.34 6.52
CA SER A 227 -7.24 -7.41 5.91
C SER A 227 -7.53 -7.11 4.43
N LEU A 228 -7.23 -8.07 3.56
CA LEU A 228 -7.49 -7.94 2.12
C LEU A 228 -8.98 -7.75 1.81
N SER A 229 -9.88 -8.31 2.63
CA SER A 229 -11.33 -8.17 2.45
C SER A 229 -11.89 -6.81 2.85
N GLU A 230 -11.14 -6.04 3.63
CA GLU A 230 -11.56 -4.73 4.16
C GLU A 230 -10.86 -3.56 3.46
N THR A 231 -9.97 -3.85 2.50
CA THR A 231 -9.10 -2.86 1.86
C THR A 231 -9.32 -2.86 0.35
N HIS A 232 -9.60 -1.68 -0.22
CA HIS A 232 -9.81 -1.53 -1.67
C HIS A 232 -8.53 -1.17 -2.41
N ASP A 233 -7.69 -0.32 -1.81
CA ASP A 233 -6.44 0.15 -2.40
C ASP A 233 -5.26 -0.48 -1.67
N PHE A 234 -4.53 -1.39 -2.33
CA PHE A 234 -3.36 -2.08 -1.77
C PHE A 234 -2.30 -2.29 -2.84
N TRP A 235 -1.07 -2.50 -2.39
CA TRP A 235 0.06 -2.78 -3.28
C TRP A 235 -0.15 -4.10 -4.02
N PRO A 236 -0.13 -4.11 -5.35
CA PRO A 236 -0.47 -5.29 -6.13
C PRO A 236 0.68 -6.32 -6.17
N VAL A 237 0.34 -7.56 -6.51
CA VAL A 237 1.32 -8.56 -6.90
C VAL A 237 1.75 -8.30 -8.34
N GLY A 238 2.68 -7.36 -8.49
CA GLY A 238 3.16 -6.89 -9.80
C GLY A 238 2.19 -5.97 -10.53
N TRP A 239 2.69 -5.37 -11.59
CA TRP A 239 2.03 -4.32 -12.36
C TRP A 239 1.79 -4.77 -13.80
N PRO A 240 0.69 -4.35 -14.43
CA PRO A 240 0.52 -4.50 -15.87
C PRO A 240 1.62 -3.75 -16.61
N SER A 241 2.31 -4.44 -17.52
CA SER A 241 3.38 -3.84 -18.32
C SER A 241 2.87 -3.23 -19.62
N LYS A 242 3.56 -2.17 -20.06
CA LYS A 242 3.44 -1.64 -21.43
C LYS A 242 4.45 -2.26 -22.41
N ALA A 243 5.44 -3.00 -21.90
CA ALA A 243 6.41 -3.70 -22.72
C ALA A 243 5.78 -4.93 -23.39
N ARG A 244 6.38 -5.37 -24.50
CA ARG A 244 5.90 -6.58 -25.15
C ARG A 244 6.15 -7.80 -24.27
N PRO A 245 5.19 -8.72 -24.14
CA PRO A 245 5.33 -9.93 -23.32
C PRO A 245 6.61 -10.74 -23.60
N ALA A 246 7.05 -10.78 -24.87
CA ALA A 246 8.25 -11.49 -25.27
C ALA A 246 9.57 -10.81 -24.82
N ASP A 247 9.54 -9.51 -24.54
CA ASP A 247 10.71 -8.78 -24.01
C ASP A 247 10.84 -9.00 -22.51
N LEU A 248 9.71 -9.13 -21.80
CA LEU A 248 9.68 -9.36 -20.36
C LEU A 248 9.99 -10.81 -19.98
N ALA A 249 9.51 -11.76 -20.75
CA ALA A 249 9.61 -13.18 -20.46
C ALA A 249 9.93 -13.98 -21.75
N PRO A 250 11.12 -13.77 -22.34
CA PRO A 250 11.46 -14.33 -23.66
C PRO A 250 11.49 -15.87 -23.67
N ASP A 251 11.75 -16.48 -22.56
CA ASP A 251 11.77 -17.94 -22.45
C ASP A 251 10.37 -18.58 -22.55
N LEU A 252 9.31 -17.87 -22.21
CA LEU A 252 7.93 -18.31 -22.42
C LEU A 252 7.55 -18.45 -23.89
N PHE A 253 8.27 -17.79 -24.79
CA PHE A 253 8.04 -17.80 -26.25
C PHE A 253 8.99 -18.71 -27.03
N LYS A 254 9.82 -19.49 -26.32
CA LYS A 254 10.65 -20.50 -26.95
C LYS A 254 9.80 -21.66 -27.48
N ASN A 255 10.06 -22.03 -28.74
CA ASN A 255 9.38 -23.12 -29.38
C ASN A 255 9.82 -24.49 -28.82
N LEU A 256 8.84 -25.37 -28.69
CA LEU A 256 9.05 -26.77 -28.35
C LEU A 256 7.97 -27.62 -29.02
N THR A 257 8.26 -28.90 -29.20
CA THR A 257 7.25 -29.90 -29.61
C THR A 257 6.80 -30.61 -28.35
N VAL A 258 5.50 -30.64 -28.12
CA VAL A 258 4.92 -31.25 -26.92
C VAL A 258 3.62 -31.94 -27.25
N GLU A 259 3.36 -33.01 -26.52
CA GLU A 259 2.06 -33.66 -26.41
C GLU A 259 1.76 -33.79 -24.90
N ILE A 260 0.61 -33.32 -24.48
CA ILE A 260 0.12 -33.48 -23.10
C ILE A 260 -1.24 -34.16 -23.22
N LYS A 261 -1.32 -35.40 -22.75
CA LYS A 261 -2.54 -36.19 -22.80
C LYS A 261 -2.95 -36.63 -21.41
N ASP A 262 -4.18 -36.33 -21.05
CA ASP A 262 -4.82 -36.76 -19.79
C ASP A 262 -3.93 -36.57 -18.53
N THR A 263 -3.23 -35.41 -18.47
CA THR A 263 -2.23 -35.12 -17.45
C THR A 263 -2.83 -34.11 -16.42
N GLU A 264 -2.63 -34.35 -15.14
CA GLU A 264 -3.10 -33.45 -14.08
C GLU A 264 -2.46 -32.05 -14.22
N LEU A 265 -3.27 -31.02 -14.05
CA LEU A 265 -2.87 -29.63 -14.28
C LEU A 265 -1.64 -29.21 -13.46
N HIS A 266 -1.58 -29.60 -12.16
CA HIS A 266 -0.43 -29.31 -11.32
C HIS A 266 0.87 -29.93 -11.86
N LYS A 267 0.81 -31.13 -12.46
CA LYS A 267 1.97 -31.77 -13.07
C LYS A 267 2.47 -31.00 -14.30
N VAL A 268 1.54 -30.43 -15.08
CA VAL A 268 1.90 -29.59 -16.24
C VAL A 268 2.61 -28.32 -15.76
N ILE A 269 2.07 -27.63 -14.76
CA ILE A 269 2.68 -26.44 -14.17
C ILE A 269 4.07 -26.76 -13.61
N ASN A 270 4.17 -27.82 -12.81
CA ASN A 270 5.42 -28.26 -12.18
C ASN A 270 6.49 -28.73 -13.20
N ALA A 271 6.08 -29.27 -14.32
CA ALA A 271 7.01 -29.66 -15.39
C ALA A 271 7.56 -28.46 -16.17
N ILE A 272 6.75 -27.40 -16.36
CA ILE A 272 7.13 -26.23 -17.14
C ILE A 272 7.93 -25.23 -16.29
N SER A 273 7.47 -24.92 -15.07
CA SER A 273 8.06 -23.88 -14.23
C SER A 273 9.59 -23.98 -14.06
N PRO A 274 10.21 -25.15 -13.82
CA PRO A 274 11.67 -25.24 -13.67
C PRO A 274 12.46 -25.02 -14.99
N ARG A 275 11.77 -25.11 -16.14
CA ARG A 275 12.39 -24.90 -17.47
C ARG A 275 12.43 -23.42 -17.85
N LEU A 276 11.72 -22.58 -17.11
CA LEU A 276 11.66 -21.15 -17.33
C LEU A 276 12.69 -20.43 -16.43
N LYS A 277 13.34 -19.41 -17.00
CA LYS A 277 14.13 -18.45 -16.23
C LYS A 277 13.23 -17.38 -15.60
N THR A 278 12.08 -17.14 -16.23
CA THR A 278 11.03 -16.27 -15.74
C THR A 278 10.39 -16.88 -14.49
N PRO A 279 10.36 -16.17 -13.34
CA PRO A 279 9.69 -16.67 -12.14
C PRO A 279 8.21 -16.96 -12.42
N VAL A 280 7.70 -18.04 -11.84
CA VAL A 280 6.29 -18.44 -11.93
C VAL A 280 5.68 -18.41 -10.54
N LEU A 281 4.69 -17.55 -10.36
CA LEU A 281 3.96 -17.38 -9.11
C LEU A 281 2.51 -17.84 -9.30
N VAL A 282 1.96 -18.45 -8.25
CA VAL A 282 0.61 -19.00 -8.26
C VAL A 282 -0.22 -18.36 -7.15
N ASP A 283 -1.42 -17.90 -7.49
CA ASP A 283 -2.38 -17.33 -6.54
C ASP A 283 -3.16 -18.46 -5.84
N GLU A 284 -2.50 -19.12 -4.89
CA GLU A 284 -3.07 -20.25 -4.16
C GLU A 284 -4.36 -19.86 -3.44
N ARG A 285 -4.41 -18.65 -2.87
CA ARG A 285 -5.60 -18.16 -2.17
C ARG A 285 -6.80 -18.03 -3.11
N ALA A 286 -6.64 -17.43 -4.27
CA ALA A 286 -7.71 -17.33 -5.25
C ALA A 286 -8.17 -18.71 -5.72
N MET A 287 -7.26 -19.65 -5.90
CA MET A 287 -7.59 -21.03 -6.28
C MET A 287 -8.40 -21.74 -5.20
N LEU A 288 -8.00 -21.65 -3.94
CA LEU A 288 -8.74 -22.22 -2.82
C LEU A 288 -10.13 -21.61 -2.67
N ALA A 289 -10.23 -20.28 -2.73
CA ALA A 289 -11.49 -19.56 -2.59
C ALA A 289 -12.49 -19.85 -3.72
N THR A 290 -12.02 -20.19 -4.91
CA THR A 290 -12.86 -20.49 -6.09
C THR A 290 -13.05 -21.98 -6.34
N GLY A 291 -12.46 -22.86 -5.51
CA GLY A 291 -12.60 -24.30 -5.62
C GLY A 291 -11.94 -24.89 -6.87
N VAL A 292 -10.81 -24.32 -7.33
CA VAL A 292 -10.06 -24.84 -8.48
C VAL A 292 -9.46 -26.20 -8.15
N ASP A 293 -9.77 -27.19 -8.99
CA ASP A 293 -9.19 -28.54 -8.90
C ASP A 293 -7.89 -28.62 -9.74
N LEU A 294 -6.76 -28.60 -9.07
CA LEU A 294 -5.45 -28.76 -9.71
C LEU A 294 -5.14 -30.20 -10.14
N ASN A 295 -5.93 -31.21 -9.71
CA ASN A 295 -5.81 -32.59 -10.18
C ASN A 295 -6.62 -32.83 -11.46
N LYS A 296 -7.39 -31.82 -11.90
CA LYS A 296 -8.12 -31.88 -13.16
C LYS A 296 -7.19 -32.24 -14.30
N LYS A 297 -7.58 -33.26 -15.07
CA LYS A 297 -6.81 -33.71 -16.23
C LYS A 297 -7.02 -32.78 -17.41
N VAL A 298 -5.90 -32.43 -18.04
CA VAL A 298 -5.85 -31.54 -19.20
C VAL A 298 -5.14 -32.19 -20.37
N THR A 299 -5.50 -31.77 -21.57
CA THR A 299 -4.93 -32.28 -22.82
C THR A 299 -4.54 -31.12 -23.71
N VAL A 300 -3.26 -31.08 -24.14
CA VAL A 300 -2.78 -30.12 -25.13
C VAL A 300 -2.43 -30.93 -26.38
N PRO A 301 -3.04 -30.62 -27.54
CA PRO A 301 -2.79 -31.35 -28.79
C PRO A 301 -1.31 -31.41 -29.14
N PRO A 302 -0.85 -32.53 -29.78
CA PRO A 302 0.55 -32.66 -30.22
C PRO A 302 0.87 -31.61 -31.27
N GLY A 303 2.08 -31.07 -31.21
CA GLY A 303 2.55 -30.11 -32.20
C GLY A 303 3.63 -29.16 -31.71
N ARG A 304 4.14 -28.36 -32.68
CA ARG A 304 5.07 -27.29 -32.35
C ARG A 304 4.33 -26.10 -31.74
N SER A 305 4.76 -25.67 -30.56
CA SER A 305 4.15 -24.60 -29.81
C SER A 305 5.22 -23.85 -28.99
N TYR A 306 4.81 -22.98 -28.06
CA TYR A 306 5.69 -22.31 -27.13
C TYR A 306 5.07 -22.35 -25.71
N TYR A 307 5.90 -22.22 -24.65
CA TYR A 307 5.47 -22.44 -23.26
C TYR A 307 4.25 -21.64 -22.89
N LYS A 308 4.17 -20.33 -23.24
CA LYS A 308 3.03 -19.49 -22.90
C LYS A 308 1.70 -20.06 -23.45
N ARG A 309 1.69 -20.48 -24.73
CA ARG A 309 0.48 -21.04 -25.36
C ARG A 309 0.08 -22.38 -24.74
N ILE A 310 1.05 -23.21 -24.39
CA ILE A 310 0.80 -24.49 -23.70
C ILE A 310 0.17 -24.25 -22.36
N LEU A 311 0.74 -23.30 -21.56
CA LEU A 311 0.20 -22.91 -20.27
C LEU A 311 -1.20 -22.31 -20.40
N ASP A 312 -1.43 -21.39 -21.32
CA ASP A 312 -2.75 -20.79 -21.53
C ASP A 312 -3.81 -21.86 -21.84
N THR A 313 -3.49 -22.82 -22.70
CA THR A 313 -4.41 -23.91 -23.05
C THR A 313 -4.70 -24.80 -21.84
N ALA A 314 -3.69 -25.24 -21.12
CA ALA A 314 -3.84 -26.12 -19.98
C ALA A 314 -4.56 -25.43 -18.80
N LEU A 315 -4.19 -24.18 -18.50
CA LEU A 315 -4.78 -23.39 -17.42
C LEU A 315 -6.25 -23.05 -17.68
N ALA A 316 -6.61 -22.69 -18.92
CA ALA A 316 -8.00 -22.41 -19.29
C ALA A 316 -8.93 -23.61 -19.04
N MET A 317 -8.46 -24.82 -19.30
CA MET A 317 -9.22 -26.04 -19.00
C MET A 317 -9.44 -26.24 -17.51
N GLY A 318 -8.53 -25.75 -16.66
CA GLY A 318 -8.63 -25.75 -15.20
C GLY A 318 -9.38 -24.55 -14.59
N GLY A 319 -9.89 -23.63 -15.41
CA GLY A 319 -10.52 -22.39 -14.90
C GLY A 319 -9.51 -21.35 -14.42
N LEU A 320 -8.26 -21.47 -14.87
CA LEU A 320 -7.16 -20.58 -14.55
C LEU A 320 -6.74 -19.76 -15.77
N ARG A 321 -5.97 -18.72 -15.51
CA ARG A 321 -5.29 -17.91 -16.52
C ARG A 321 -3.90 -17.55 -16.05
N CYS A 322 -3.01 -17.18 -16.97
CA CYS A 322 -1.75 -16.57 -16.59
C CYS A 322 -1.54 -15.23 -17.30
N ALA A 323 -0.95 -14.30 -16.56
CA ALA A 323 -0.54 -12.98 -17.03
C ALA A 323 0.97 -12.82 -16.86
N ILE A 324 1.61 -12.12 -17.79
CA ILE A 324 2.98 -11.65 -17.63
C ILE A 324 2.88 -10.26 -17.02
N LEU A 325 3.41 -10.11 -15.82
CA LEU A 325 3.44 -8.86 -15.07
C LEU A 325 4.89 -8.39 -14.88
N GLU A 326 5.05 -7.13 -14.56
CA GLU A 326 6.31 -6.55 -14.07
C GLU A 326 6.27 -6.43 -12.56
N ASP A 327 7.40 -6.70 -11.92
CA ASP A 327 7.61 -6.32 -10.53
C ASP A 327 7.93 -4.82 -10.42
N ASP A 328 8.10 -4.29 -9.21
CA ASP A 328 8.38 -2.87 -8.98
C ASP A 328 9.74 -2.43 -9.56
N SER A 329 10.61 -3.35 -9.94
CA SER A 329 11.90 -3.08 -10.60
C SER A 329 11.86 -3.17 -12.12
N GLY A 330 10.72 -3.53 -12.72
CA GLY A 330 10.54 -3.76 -14.15
C GLY A 330 10.91 -5.18 -14.61
N ARG A 331 11.15 -6.12 -13.68
CA ARG A 331 11.43 -7.50 -14.02
C ARG A 331 10.14 -8.27 -14.30
N GLY A 332 10.10 -8.97 -15.42
CA GLY A 332 8.96 -9.79 -15.80
C GLY A 332 8.85 -11.08 -14.98
N PHE A 333 7.62 -11.46 -14.63
CA PHE A 333 7.29 -12.76 -14.05
C PHE A 333 5.91 -13.24 -14.55
N LEU A 334 5.64 -14.53 -14.40
CA LEU A 334 4.35 -15.14 -14.75
C LEU A 334 3.48 -15.26 -13.51
N TRP A 335 2.31 -14.65 -13.53
CA TRP A 335 1.29 -14.75 -12.51
C TRP A 335 0.16 -15.67 -12.95
N ILE A 336 -0.04 -16.79 -12.25
CA ILE A 336 -1.13 -17.75 -12.49
C ILE A 336 -2.22 -17.50 -11.44
N THR A 337 -3.42 -17.17 -11.89
CA THR A 337 -4.56 -16.90 -11.01
C THR A 337 -5.85 -17.43 -11.62
N THR A 338 -6.97 -17.26 -10.95
CA THR A 338 -8.28 -17.70 -11.42
C THR A 338 -8.76 -16.89 -12.62
N ALA A 339 -9.50 -17.53 -13.54
CA ALA A 339 -10.10 -16.84 -14.69
C ALA A 339 -11.17 -15.85 -14.26
N LYS A 340 -11.92 -16.16 -13.21
CA LYS A 340 -12.83 -15.20 -12.55
C LYS A 340 -12.02 -14.27 -11.64
N PRO A 341 -12.31 -12.97 -11.64
CA PRO A 341 -11.66 -12.04 -10.70
C PRO A 341 -11.86 -12.51 -9.26
N TYR A 342 -10.79 -12.44 -8.48
CA TYR A 342 -10.78 -12.63 -7.04
C TYR A 342 -10.06 -11.42 -6.42
N PRO A 343 -10.68 -10.74 -5.44
CA PRO A 343 -10.09 -9.55 -4.80
C PRO A 343 -8.76 -9.83 -4.12
#